data_c8c4ffe072921948c9bb7c016045048a
#
_entry.id   c8c4ffe072921948c9bb7c016045048a
#
_cell.length_a   1.000
_cell.length_b   1.000
_cell.length_c   1.000
_cell.angle_alpha   90.00
_cell.angle_beta   90.00
_cell.angle_gamma   90.00
#
_symmetry.space_group_name_H-M   'P 1'
#
loop_
_entity.id
_entity.type
_entity.pdbx_description
1 polymer ?
#
loop_
_entity_poly.entity_id
_entity_poly.type
_entity_poly.pdbx_seq_one_letter_code
_entity_poly.pdbx_strand_id
1 'polypeptide(L)'
;MTAEGILASGSLFPEVTGRQASGEGILPSQEIRDFVSAGILRSTIDITEEQIQPSSIDLRLSREAYLVHASFLPGRSTTLLTKAKTNGMLDREIDISSPTLLEPGRVYIIPLMESLALPPDVYGIANPKSTTGRLDIFTRLITDVGDEFERVRRGYNGKLYIEVVSQTFPIIVQAGMKLNQLRFGRGRVLAAGDARLRQLDQGDPLIDVEEDGPQANINRGLRLTVDLEGNGSGVVGYQAKKSTPPVDLSKLDYYERAEYWNPIYRNDKLQCVLMPGEFYILASKQRVRVPADFAAELLPYDLASQEFRVHYAGFFDPGFGYGLHGEIPGTRAVLEVRASQMPILLEDDEFVGRLNYYKMAATPDIVYGGRIGSSYQQQGLALSKQFKREQQIASAPGTAMDLKAKDAEAAGSSRSAGIAGMAESEEDDERRVRGAGFAQKRAEEGVTAKERDEQAHWRMSPG
;
A
#
# COMPACT_ATOMS: atom_id res chain seq x y z
N MET A 1 51.62 50.61 -24.49
CA MET A 1 51.61 49.17 -24.74
C MET A 1 50.96 48.50 -23.54
N THR A 2 49.74 48.20 -23.69
CA THR A 2 48.82 47.65 -22.69
C THR A 2 48.86 46.12 -22.77
N ALA A 3 49.10 45.45 -21.61
CA ALA A 3 48.95 44.01 -21.50
C ALA A 3 47.70 43.72 -20.65
N GLU A 4 46.65 43.31 -21.30
CA GLU A 4 45.47 42.73 -20.68
C GLU A 4 45.73 41.26 -20.40
N GLY A 5 45.72 40.88 -19.13
CA GLY A 5 45.74 39.51 -18.67
C GLY A 5 44.32 39.03 -18.41
N ILE A 6 43.81 38.12 -19.24
CA ILE A 6 42.52 37.45 -19.09
C ILE A 6 42.69 36.35 -18.03
N LEU A 7 42.03 36.53 -16.90
CA LEU A 7 41.80 35.45 -15.90
C LEU A 7 40.62 34.59 -16.37
N ALA A 8 40.92 33.39 -16.83
CA ALA A 8 39.91 32.35 -17.06
C ALA A 8 39.43 31.81 -15.73
N SER A 9 38.23 32.14 -15.33
CA SER A 9 37.52 31.49 -14.22
C SER A 9 37.08 30.10 -14.64
N GLY A 10 37.87 29.08 -14.32
CA GLY A 10 37.47 27.69 -14.46
C GLY A 10 36.34 27.37 -13.49
N SER A 11 35.17 27.06 -14.02
CA SER A 11 34.07 26.48 -13.22
C SER A 11 34.52 25.16 -12.61
N LEU A 12 34.39 25.05 -11.28
CA LEU A 12 34.73 23.85 -10.48
C LEU A 12 33.71 22.70 -10.65
N PHE A 13 32.72 22.89 -11.50
CA PHE A 13 31.70 21.88 -11.79
C PHE A 13 31.72 21.53 -13.27
N PRO A 14 31.70 20.24 -13.66
CA PRO A 14 31.56 19.87 -15.05
C PRO A 14 30.23 20.39 -15.60
N GLU A 15 30.28 21.18 -16.66
CA GLU A 15 29.08 21.58 -17.40
C GLU A 15 28.42 20.32 -17.94
N VAL A 16 27.20 20.03 -17.46
CA VAL A 16 26.33 19.02 -18.06
C VAL A 16 25.79 19.61 -19.35
N THR A 17 26.44 19.26 -20.45
CA THR A 17 26.07 19.71 -21.77
C THR A 17 24.71 19.15 -22.17
N GLY A 18 23.71 20.02 -22.29
CA GLY A 18 22.67 19.88 -23.30
C GLY A 18 21.27 19.41 -22.92
N ARG A 19 20.83 19.46 -21.64
CA ARG A 19 19.40 19.41 -21.32
C ARG A 19 18.98 20.68 -20.59
N GLN A 20 17.87 21.30 -21.02
CA GLN A 20 17.24 22.40 -20.27
C GLN A 20 17.00 21.92 -18.83
N ALA A 21 17.43 22.71 -17.85
CA ALA A 21 17.11 22.45 -16.46
C ALA A 21 15.61 22.25 -16.33
N SER A 22 15.18 21.09 -15.85
CA SER A 22 13.77 20.81 -15.65
C SER A 22 13.18 21.73 -14.59
N GLY A 23 11.89 22.03 -14.70
CA GLY A 23 11.18 22.93 -13.81
C GLY A 23 11.06 22.37 -12.37
N GLU A 24 10.34 23.11 -11.52
CA GLU A 24 9.92 22.61 -10.21
C GLU A 24 8.89 21.49 -10.39
N GLY A 25 8.96 20.47 -9.55
CA GLY A 25 8.05 19.32 -9.60
C GLY A 25 8.67 18.03 -9.06
N ILE A 26 7.95 16.94 -9.23
CA ILE A 26 8.47 15.58 -8.99
C ILE A 26 9.42 15.23 -10.13
N LEU A 27 10.60 14.71 -9.76
CA LEU A 27 11.64 14.39 -10.74
C LEU A 27 11.30 13.11 -11.52
N PRO A 28 11.41 13.13 -12.85
CA PRO A 28 11.13 11.98 -13.71
C PRO A 28 12.33 11.01 -13.77
N SER A 29 12.10 9.84 -14.32
CA SER A 29 13.07 8.73 -14.47
C SER A 29 14.40 9.15 -15.12
N GLN A 30 14.39 9.98 -16.17
CA GLN A 30 15.61 10.45 -16.84
C GLN A 30 16.49 11.28 -15.90
N GLU A 31 15.92 12.11 -15.01
CA GLU A 31 16.71 12.87 -14.05
C GLU A 31 17.24 12.01 -12.90
N ILE A 32 16.52 10.95 -12.54
CA ILE A 32 17.02 9.96 -11.57
C ILE A 32 18.26 9.26 -12.16
N ARG A 33 18.27 8.94 -13.47
CA ARG A 33 19.48 8.42 -14.16
C ARG A 33 20.60 9.44 -14.18
N ASP A 34 20.30 10.72 -14.40
CA ASP A 34 21.29 11.79 -14.34
C ASP A 34 21.89 11.88 -12.92
N PHE A 35 21.11 11.68 -11.86
CA PHE A 35 21.61 11.62 -10.47
C PHE A 35 22.57 10.45 -10.24
N VAL A 36 22.29 9.28 -10.82
CA VAL A 36 23.19 8.13 -10.78
C VAL A 36 24.50 8.45 -11.50
N SER A 37 24.41 8.97 -12.72
CA SER A 37 25.57 9.31 -13.57
C SER A 37 26.45 10.39 -12.95
N ALA A 38 25.84 11.38 -12.27
CA ALA A 38 26.54 12.46 -11.57
C ALA A 38 27.06 12.07 -10.18
N GLY A 39 26.80 10.86 -9.70
CA GLY A 39 27.19 10.42 -8.36
C GLY A 39 26.47 11.16 -7.23
N ILE A 40 25.30 11.74 -7.51
CA ILE A 40 24.37 12.31 -6.53
C ILE A 40 23.64 11.18 -5.80
N LEU A 41 23.21 10.18 -6.54
CA LEU A 41 22.68 8.92 -6.05
C LEU A 41 23.75 7.85 -6.24
N ARG A 42 24.27 7.30 -5.15
CA ARG A 42 25.38 6.34 -5.12
C ARG A 42 24.92 5.03 -4.52
N SER A 43 25.60 3.95 -4.87
CA SER A 43 25.37 2.64 -4.26
C SER A 43 26.67 1.84 -4.16
N THR A 44 26.70 0.88 -3.24
CA THR A 44 27.82 -0.07 -3.08
C THR A 44 27.87 -1.10 -4.22
N ILE A 45 26.76 -1.31 -4.90
CA ILE A 45 26.61 -2.19 -6.09
C ILE A 45 25.88 -1.34 -7.13
N ASP A 46 26.25 -1.45 -8.39
CA ASP A 46 25.70 -0.65 -9.49
C ASP A 46 24.16 -0.61 -9.45
N ILE A 47 23.63 0.57 -9.66
CA ILE A 47 22.18 0.81 -9.76
C ILE A 47 21.73 0.33 -11.13
N THR A 48 20.72 -0.55 -11.17
CA THR A 48 20.18 -1.10 -12.42
C THR A 48 18.96 -0.32 -12.90
N GLU A 49 18.69 -0.38 -14.22
CA GLU A 49 17.50 0.24 -14.82
C GLU A 49 16.19 -0.25 -14.19
N GLU A 50 16.14 -1.49 -13.70
CA GLU A 50 14.95 -2.05 -13.04
C GLU A 50 14.62 -1.40 -11.68
N GLN A 51 15.57 -0.65 -11.09
CA GLN A 51 15.30 0.11 -9.88
C GLN A 51 14.63 1.45 -10.19
N ILE A 52 14.83 1.99 -11.39
CA ILE A 52 14.35 3.31 -11.78
C ILE A 52 12.91 3.19 -12.28
N GLN A 53 12.00 3.84 -11.57
CA GLN A 53 10.58 3.88 -11.86
C GLN A 53 10.24 5.24 -12.51
N PRO A 54 9.03 5.44 -13.06
CA PRO A 54 8.68 6.69 -13.74
C PRO A 54 8.90 7.96 -12.91
N SER A 55 8.74 7.90 -11.59
CA SER A 55 8.88 9.05 -10.67
C SER A 55 9.60 8.73 -9.36
N SER A 56 10.26 7.57 -9.26
CA SER A 56 10.94 7.13 -8.04
C SER A 56 12.07 6.14 -8.33
N ILE A 57 12.83 5.80 -7.31
CA ILE A 57 13.80 4.70 -7.33
C ILE A 57 13.51 3.71 -6.22
N ASP A 58 13.60 2.43 -6.55
CA ASP A 58 13.54 1.32 -5.60
C ASP A 58 14.86 1.19 -4.81
N LEU A 59 14.80 1.20 -3.49
CA LEU A 59 15.95 1.11 -2.60
C LEU A 59 16.19 -0.33 -2.16
N ARG A 60 17.46 -0.77 -2.16
CA ARG A 60 17.88 -2.16 -1.87
C ARG A 60 18.39 -2.29 -0.44
N LEU A 61 17.99 -3.38 0.22
CA LEU A 61 18.53 -3.77 1.53
C LEU A 61 20.02 -4.10 1.43
N SER A 62 20.82 -3.59 2.36
CA SER A 62 22.21 -4.00 2.56
C SER A 62 22.28 -5.40 3.20
N ARG A 63 23.48 -5.90 3.47
CA ARG A 63 23.70 -7.23 4.04
C ARG A 63 23.54 -7.32 5.57
N GLU A 64 23.54 -6.17 6.25
CA GLU A 64 23.44 -6.09 7.70
C GLU A 64 22.02 -5.65 8.09
N ALA A 65 21.45 -6.29 9.10
CA ALA A 65 20.19 -5.87 9.73
C ALA A 65 20.42 -5.78 11.25
N TYR A 66 19.77 -4.82 11.88
CA TYR A 66 19.83 -4.58 13.31
C TYR A 66 18.47 -4.78 13.94
N LEU A 67 18.32 -5.81 14.78
CA LEU A 67 17.14 -5.95 15.63
C LEU A 67 17.26 -4.93 16.77
N VAL A 68 16.20 -4.12 16.95
CA VAL A 68 16.17 -3.07 17.97
C VAL A 68 14.97 -3.21 18.89
N HIS A 69 15.10 -2.68 20.13
CA HIS A 69 14.06 -2.80 21.15
C HIS A 69 12.82 -1.97 20.84
N ALA A 70 12.98 -0.84 20.15
CA ALA A 70 11.87 0.03 19.76
C ALA A 70 12.27 0.87 18.54
N SER A 71 11.26 1.44 17.87
CA SER A 71 11.44 2.44 16.83
C SER A 71 11.99 3.74 17.39
N PHE A 72 12.93 4.39 16.66
CA PHE A 72 13.49 5.70 17.03
C PHE A 72 14.05 6.45 15.84
N LEU A 73 14.16 7.77 15.98
CA LEU A 73 14.85 8.65 15.03
C LEU A 73 16.20 9.08 15.62
N PRO A 74 17.25 9.30 14.80
CA PRO A 74 18.56 9.76 15.30
C PRO A 74 18.48 11.15 15.93
N GLY A 75 17.58 12.02 15.44
CA GLY A 75 17.56 13.44 15.80
C GLY A 75 18.60 14.22 15.01
N ARG A 76 18.74 15.51 15.33
CA ARG A 76 19.53 16.47 14.50
C ARG A 76 21.04 16.47 14.77
N SER A 77 21.53 15.71 15.74
CA SER A 77 22.91 15.83 16.22
C SER A 77 23.75 14.56 16.10
N THR A 78 23.14 13.42 15.71
CA THR A 78 23.86 12.15 15.67
C THR A 78 23.41 11.26 14.52
N THR A 79 24.21 10.24 14.19
CA THR A 79 23.83 9.22 13.22
C THR A 79 22.94 8.16 13.86
N LEU A 80 22.17 7.46 13.03
CA LEU A 80 21.23 6.43 13.49
C LEU A 80 21.93 5.32 14.29
N LEU A 81 23.00 4.74 13.75
CA LEU A 81 23.72 3.63 14.40
C LEU A 81 24.48 4.09 15.65
N THR A 82 25.00 5.33 15.68
CA THR A 82 25.61 5.88 16.89
C THR A 82 24.58 5.96 18.01
N LYS A 83 23.39 6.51 17.74
CA LYS A 83 22.31 6.59 18.73
C LYS A 83 21.84 5.20 19.19
N ALA A 84 21.68 4.25 18.26
CA ALA A 84 21.33 2.88 18.60
C ALA A 84 22.27 2.27 19.63
N LYS A 85 23.58 2.43 19.43
CA LYS A 85 24.63 1.90 20.32
C LYS A 85 24.67 2.64 21.64
N THR A 86 24.70 3.98 21.61
CA THR A 86 24.86 4.77 22.87
C THR A 86 23.66 4.68 23.79
N ASN A 87 22.45 4.49 23.25
CA ASN A 87 21.22 4.40 24.06
C ASN A 87 20.79 2.96 24.35
N GLY A 88 21.62 1.95 24.02
CA GLY A 88 21.29 0.54 24.27
C GLY A 88 20.05 0.07 23.51
N MET A 89 19.74 0.66 22.35
CA MET A 89 18.60 0.28 21.53
C MET A 89 18.84 -0.97 20.70
N LEU A 90 20.12 -1.32 20.48
CA LEU A 90 20.53 -2.47 19.70
C LEU A 90 20.39 -3.76 20.51
N ASP A 91 19.58 -4.72 20.05
CA ASP A 91 19.50 -6.07 20.59
C ASP A 91 20.58 -6.96 19.97
N ARG A 92 20.58 -7.10 18.64
CA ARG A 92 21.60 -7.87 17.92
C ARG A 92 21.74 -7.42 16.46
N GLU A 93 22.89 -7.75 15.89
CA GLU A 93 23.19 -7.65 14.47
C GLU A 93 22.93 -8.98 13.77
N ILE A 94 22.39 -8.94 12.56
CA ILE A 94 21.96 -10.10 11.77
C ILE A 94 22.54 -9.94 10.36
N ASP A 95 23.19 -10.98 9.85
CA ASP A 95 23.62 -11.04 8.44
C ASP A 95 22.47 -11.57 7.57
N ILE A 96 22.00 -10.73 6.65
CA ILE A 96 20.94 -11.06 5.67
C ILE A 96 21.50 -11.29 4.27
N SER A 97 22.79 -11.63 4.13
CA SER A 97 23.38 -12.02 2.84
C SER A 97 22.75 -13.27 2.25
N SER A 98 22.17 -14.13 3.08
CA SER A 98 21.35 -15.28 2.72
C SER A 98 19.90 -15.10 3.17
N PRO A 99 18.94 -15.89 2.65
CA PRO A 99 17.55 -15.84 3.06
C PRO A 99 17.38 -15.91 4.59
N THR A 100 16.82 -14.87 5.20
CA THR A 100 16.77 -14.70 6.64
C THR A 100 15.35 -14.34 7.08
N LEU A 101 14.88 -15.02 8.14
CA LEU A 101 13.55 -14.80 8.72
C LEU A 101 13.54 -13.52 9.54
N LEU A 102 12.55 -12.65 9.26
CA LEU A 102 12.13 -11.56 10.13
C LEU A 102 10.78 -11.91 10.76
N GLU A 103 10.76 -11.86 12.08
CA GLU A 103 9.56 -12.22 12.88
C GLU A 103 8.55 -11.07 12.92
N PRO A 104 7.24 -11.37 12.94
CA PRO A 104 6.21 -10.36 13.09
C PRO A 104 6.33 -9.56 14.39
N GLY A 105 6.01 -8.27 14.33
CA GLY A 105 6.00 -7.37 15.49
C GLY A 105 7.38 -6.96 16.00
N ARG A 106 8.47 -7.45 15.40
CA ARG A 106 9.84 -7.05 15.75
C ARG A 106 10.31 -5.90 14.86
N VAL A 107 11.07 -4.98 15.44
CA VAL A 107 11.58 -3.80 14.73
C VAL A 107 13.01 -4.07 14.25
N TYR A 108 13.19 -4.02 12.94
CA TYR A 108 14.50 -4.18 12.30
C TYR A 108 14.89 -2.86 11.63
N ILE A 109 16.14 -2.43 11.84
CA ILE A 109 16.75 -1.32 11.10
C ILE A 109 17.78 -1.93 10.14
N ILE A 110 17.63 -1.65 8.86
CA ILE A 110 18.49 -2.20 7.80
C ILE A 110 19.09 -1.03 7.02
N PRO A 111 20.44 -0.91 6.95
CA PRO A 111 21.07 0.03 6.03
C PRO A 111 20.64 -0.27 4.61
N LEU A 112 20.55 0.76 3.78
CA LEU A 112 20.31 0.60 2.34
C LEU A 112 21.64 0.64 1.58
N MET A 113 21.69 -0.01 0.42
CA MET A 113 22.87 0.03 -0.46
C MET A 113 23.09 1.43 -1.04
N GLU A 114 21.99 2.18 -1.19
CA GLU A 114 21.99 3.52 -1.75
C GLU A 114 22.34 4.56 -0.70
N SER A 115 23.00 5.64 -1.15
CA SER A 115 23.32 6.84 -0.39
C SER A 115 23.17 8.07 -1.28
N LEU A 116 23.02 9.23 -0.69
CA LEU A 116 22.69 10.47 -1.39
C LEU A 116 23.71 11.57 -1.16
N ALA A 117 23.84 12.46 -2.14
CA ALA A 117 24.48 13.77 -2.05
C ALA A 117 23.62 14.80 -2.82
N LEU A 118 22.43 15.09 -2.27
CA LEU A 118 21.41 15.89 -2.96
C LEU A 118 21.84 17.36 -3.13
N PRO A 119 21.45 18.00 -4.25
CA PRO A 119 21.52 19.45 -4.40
C PRO A 119 20.64 20.19 -3.37
N PRO A 120 20.95 21.49 -3.08
CA PRO A 120 20.23 22.25 -2.06
C PRO A 120 18.74 22.48 -2.34
N ASP A 121 18.29 22.37 -3.59
CA ASP A 121 16.90 22.55 -4.05
C ASP A 121 16.12 21.25 -4.15
N VAL A 122 16.77 20.09 -3.98
CA VAL A 122 16.17 18.75 -4.09
C VAL A 122 15.99 18.12 -2.72
N TYR A 123 14.83 17.50 -2.51
CA TYR A 123 14.47 16.69 -1.35
C TYR A 123 13.91 15.34 -1.77
N GLY A 124 13.75 14.43 -0.82
CA GLY A 124 13.15 13.12 -1.07
C GLY A 124 11.97 12.82 -0.15
N ILE A 125 11.03 12.01 -0.65
CA ILE A 125 9.94 11.40 0.10
C ILE A 125 9.94 9.92 -0.23
N ALA A 126 9.95 9.08 0.80
CA ALA A 126 9.91 7.64 0.63
C ALA A 126 8.54 7.07 0.94
N ASN A 127 8.30 5.85 0.47
CA ASN A 127 7.07 5.11 0.72
C ASN A 127 7.34 3.61 0.54
N PRO A 128 6.64 2.71 1.26
CA PRO A 128 6.72 1.29 0.96
C PRO A 128 6.29 1.02 -0.47
N LYS A 129 6.85 -0.01 -1.08
CA LYS A 129 6.35 -0.52 -2.37
C LYS A 129 4.99 -1.16 -2.18
N SER A 130 4.12 -1.08 -3.19
CA SER A 130 2.78 -1.72 -3.14
C SER A 130 2.85 -3.22 -2.80
N THR A 131 3.88 -3.94 -3.28
CA THR A 131 4.11 -5.35 -2.90
C THR A 131 4.36 -5.53 -1.41
N THR A 132 5.07 -4.59 -0.79
CA THR A 132 5.42 -4.56 0.63
C THR A 132 4.17 -4.25 1.46
N GLY A 133 3.42 -3.21 1.09
CA GLY A 133 2.17 -2.83 1.76
C GLY A 133 1.13 -3.95 1.75
N ARG A 134 0.95 -4.65 0.62
CA ARG A 134 0.00 -5.77 0.50
C ARG A 134 0.36 -7.02 1.30
N LEU A 135 1.54 -7.06 1.91
CA LEU A 135 1.96 -8.09 2.86
C LEU A 135 1.92 -7.61 4.32
N ASP A 136 1.36 -6.41 4.56
CA ASP A 136 1.33 -5.79 5.88
C ASP A 136 2.74 -5.62 6.47
N ILE A 137 3.71 -5.30 5.61
CA ILE A 137 5.07 -4.99 6.01
C ILE A 137 5.19 -3.47 6.12
N PHE A 138 5.27 -2.99 7.34
CA PHE A 138 5.48 -1.59 7.65
C PHE A 138 6.95 -1.24 7.42
N THR A 139 7.21 -0.23 6.60
CA THR A 139 8.56 0.26 6.35
C THR A 139 8.61 1.77 6.48
N ARG A 140 9.71 2.31 7.02
CA ARG A 140 9.97 3.75 7.09
C ARG A 140 11.42 4.06 6.76
N LEU A 141 11.64 5.00 5.84
CA LEU A 141 12.97 5.51 5.55
C LEU A 141 13.47 6.37 6.71
N ILE A 142 14.73 6.19 7.09
CA ILE A 142 15.43 7.00 8.08
C ILE A 142 16.72 7.52 7.47
N THR A 143 17.01 8.80 7.70
CA THR A 143 18.29 9.44 7.32
C THR A 143 19.15 9.72 8.57
N ASP A 144 20.46 9.74 8.43
CA ASP A 144 21.33 10.25 9.48
C ASP A 144 20.99 11.72 9.77
N VAL A 145 21.08 12.11 11.03
CA VAL A 145 20.77 13.48 11.48
C VAL A 145 19.36 13.92 11.06
N GLY A 146 18.41 12.96 11.03
CA GLY A 146 17.00 13.13 10.66
C GLY A 146 16.09 13.16 11.88
N ASP A 147 15.03 13.95 11.83
CA ASP A 147 13.98 14.09 12.84
C ASP A 147 12.58 13.73 12.33
N GLU A 148 12.48 13.28 11.09
CA GLU A 148 11.25 12.80 10.45
C GLU A 148 11.51 11.49 9.74
N PHE A 149 10.52 10.58 9.79
CA PHE A 149 10.49 9.40 8.95
C PHE A 149 10.05 9.75 7.53
N GLU A 150 10.42 8.92 6.56
CA GLU A 150 10.06 9.03 5.14
C GLU A 150 10.51 10.31 4.45
N ARG A 151 11.31 11.14 5.12
CA ARG A 151 11.78 12.42 4.60
C ARG A 151 13.30 12.45 4.42
N VAL A 152 13.72 12.88 3.25
CA VAL A 152 15.10 13.27 2.96
C VAL A 152 15.14 14.79 2.77
N ARG A 153 15.79 15.48 3.68
CA ARG A 153 15.90 16.95 3.65
C ARG A 153 16.64 17.44 2.42
N ARG A 154 16.42 18.69 2.03
CA ARG A 154 17.15 19.36 0.96
C ARG A 154 18.65 19.34 1.24
N GLY A 155 19.45 19.11 0.19
CA GLY A 155 20.90 19.06 0.31
C GLY A 155 21.43 17.96 1.21
N TYR A 156 20.66 16.89 1.46
CA TYR A 156 21.10 15.78 2.28
C TYR A 156 22.30 15.05 1.64
N ASN A 157 23.34 14.81 2.44
CA ASN A 157 24.47 14.00 2.06
C ASN A 157 24.72 12.96 3.14
N GLY A 158 24.53 11.67 2.82
CA GLY A 158 24.67 10.59 3.81
C GLY A 158 24.04 9.27 3.39
N LYS A 159 24.07 8.33 4.34
CA LYS A 159 23.50 6.99 4.21
C LYS A 159 21.98 7.02 4.40
N LEU A 160 21.35 6.00 3.86
CA LEU A 160 19.92 5.74 4.03
C LEU A 160 19.73 4.44 4.82
N TYR A 161 18.69 4.39 5.62
CA TYR A 161 18.29 3.22 6.39
C TYR A 161 16.79 3.02 6.22
N ILE A 162 16.35 1.79 6.39
CA ILE A 162 14.93 1.44 6.44
C ILE A 162 14.62 0.76 7.77
N GLU A 163 13.57 1.23 8.44
CA GLU A 163 12.92 0.45 9.49
C GLU A 163 11.94 -0.51 8.85
N VAL A 164 11.94 -1.76 9.28
CA VAL A 164 11.07 -2.82 8.77
C VAL A 164 10.37 -3.50 9.94
N VAL A 165 9.04 -3.56 9.89
CA VAL A 165 8.22 -4.30 10.85
C VAL A 165 7.16 -5.07 10.07
N SER A 166 7.28 -6.38 9.99
CA SER A 166 6.18 -7.20 9.50
C SER A 166 5.09 -7.25 10.56
N GLN A 167 3.85 -6.93 10.21
CA GLN A 167 2.74 -6.85 11.17
C GLN A 167 1.97 -8.18 11.26
N THR A 168 1.77 -8.86 10.13
CA THR A 168 0.93 -10.06 10.04
C THR A 168 1.75 -11.32 9.73
N PHE A 169 2.54 -11.32 8.67
CA PHE A 169 3.23 -12.52 8.20
C PHE A 169 4.68 -12.56 8.67
N PRO A 170 5.21 -13.73 9.13
CA PRO A 170 6.65 -13.94 9.13
C PRO A 170 7.17 -13.79 7.70
N ILE A 171 8.28 -13.10 7.49
CA ILE A 171 8.83 -12.87 6.14
C ILE A 171 10.27 -13.32 6.04
N ILE A 172 10.67 -13.81 4.87
CA ILE A 172 12.07 -14.11 4.57
C ILE A 172 12.57 -13.04 3.61
N VAL A 173 13.63 -12.35 4.04
CA VAL A 173 14.31 -11.29 3.28
C VAL A 173 15.76 -11.68 2.98
N GLN A 174 16.36 -11.00 2.01
CA GLN A 174 17.77 -11.13 1.66
C GLN A 174 18.31 -9.78 1.17
N ALA A 175 19.60 -9.55 1.32
CA ALA A 175 20.29 -8.41 0.75
C ALA A 175 19.97 -8.22 -0.74
N GLY A 176 19.80 -6.96 -1.17
CA GLY A 176 19.38 -6.63 -2.54
C GLY A 176 17.88 -6.57 -2.78
N MET A 177 17.04 -7.09 -1.85
CA MET A 177 15.59 -6.94 -1.95
C MET A 177 15.15 -5.50 -1.79
N LYS A 178 14.03 -5.14 -2.45
CA LYS A 178 13.50 -3.78 -2.56
C LYS A 178 12.15 -3.71 -1.86
N LEU A 179 12.10 -3.09 -0.67
CA LEU A 179 10.90 -2.96 0.16
C LEU A 179 10.31 -1.54 0.11
N ASN A 180 11.14 -0.54 -0.17
CA ASN A 180 10.79 0.87 -0.14
C ASN A 180 11.22 1.54 -1.45
N GLN A 181 10.61 2.67 -1.76
CA GLN A 181 10.89 3.49 -2.93
C GLN A 181 11.06 4.94 -2.52
N LEU A 182 11.91 5.68 -3.24
CA LEU A 182 12.24 7.08 -2.96
C LEU A 182 11.89 7.93 -4.18
N ARG A 183 11.03 8.92 -3.99
CA ARG A 183 10.64 9.94 -4.94
C ARG A 183 11.39 11.23 -4.62
N PHE A 184 11.88 11.94 -5.63
CA PHE A 184 12.55 13.22 -5.47
C PHE A 184 11.65 14.37 -5.92
N GLY A 185 11.73 15.49 -5.22
CA GLY A 185 11.08 16.74 -5.60
C GLY A 185 12.08 17.87 -5.68
N ARG A 186 11.92 18.74 -6.68
CA ARG A 186 12.69 19.98 -6.84
C ARG A 186 11.82 21.21 -6.60
N GLY A 187 12.33 22.20 -5.90
CA GLY A 187 11.61 23.44 -5.63
C GLY A 187 10.42 23.21 -4.70
N ARG A 188 9.34 23.96 -4.89
CA ARG A 188 8.13 23.88 -4.08
C ARG A 188 7.09 22.98 -4.76
N VAL A 189 7.08 21.71 -4.44
CA VAL A 189 6.09 20.76 -4.98
C VAL A 189 4.84 20.78 -4.10
N LEU A 190 3.72 21.22 -4.66
CA LEU A 190 2.41 21.24 -4.00
C LEU A 190 1.44 20.32 -4.74
N ALA A 191 0.50 19.73 -4.00
CA ALA A 191 -0.61 19.02 -4.60
C ALA A 191 -1.44 19.97 -5.47
N ALA A 192 -1.94 19.47 -6.59
CA ALA A 192 -2.87 20.20 -7.44
C ALA A 192 -4.15 20.51 -6.64
N GLY A 193 -4.53 21.78 -6.59
CA GLY A 193 -5.79 22.19 -5.92
C GLY A 193 -7.02 21.72 -6.71
N ASP A 194 -8.18 21.68 -6.02
CA ASP A 194 -9.44 21.16 -6.57
C ASP A 194 -9.84 21.80 -7.90
N ALA A 195 -9.65 23.13 -8.06
CA ALA A 195 -9.95 23.83 -9.30
C ALA A 195 -9.09 23.28 -10.47
N ARG A 196 -7.81 23.02 -10.22
CA ARG A 196 -6.91 22.44 -11.22
C ARG A 196 -7.27 20.99 -11.55
N LEU A 197 -7.64 20.19 -10.54
CA LEU A 197 -8.08 18.82 -10.75
C LEU A 197 -9.38 18.76 -11.57
N ARG A 198 -10.37 19.63 -11.30
CA ARG A 198 -11.60 19.71 -12.12
C ARG A 198 -11.31 20.13 -13.55
N GLN A 199 -10.35 21.04 -13.78
CA GLN A 199 -9.94 21.41 -15.11
C GLN A 199 -9.27 20.25 -15.85
N LEU A 200 -8.44 19.46 -15.17
CA LEU A 200 -7.84 18.25 -15.73
C LEU A 200 -8.92 17.23 -16.08
N ASP A 201 -9.82 16.95 -15.16
CA ASP A 201 -10.91 15.97 -15.30
C ASP A 201 -11.87 16.31 -16.45
N GLN A 202 -12.11 17.60 -16.73
CA GLN A 202 -12.90 18.05 -17.90
C GLN A 202 -12.20 17.81 -19.23
N GLY A 203 -10.87 17.90 -19.25
CA GLY A 203 -10.09 17.69 -20.48
C GLY A 203 -9.70 16.25 -20.70
N ASP A 204 -9.40 15.55 -19.62
CA ASP A 204 -8.97 14.16 -19.60
C ASP A 204 -9.38 13.52 -18.26
N PRO A 205 -10.43 12.68 -18.25
CA PRO A 205 -11.01 12.17 -17.00
C PRO A 205 -9.99 11.50 -16.09
N LEU A 206 -10.05 11.82 -14.79
CA LEU A 206 -9.17 11.27 -13.76
C LEU A 206 -9.65 9.91 -13.21
N ILE A 207 -10.87 9.51 -13.60
CA ILE A 207 -11.42 8.16 -13.40
C ILE A 207 -11.99 7.65 -14.72
N ASP A 208 -12.11 6.33 -14.85
CA ASP A 208 -12.82 5.72 -15.96
C ASP A 208 -14.31 6.03 -15.81
N VAL A 209 -14.87 6.69 -16.83
CA VAL A 209 -16.30 7.05 -16.88
C VAL A 209 -17.00 6.00 -17.72
N GLU A 210 -17.65 5.04 -17.09
CA GLU A 210 -18.65 4.21 -17.73
C GLU A 210 -19.96 5.03 -17.86
N GLU A 211 -20.81 4.73 -18.85
CA GLU A 211 -21.99 5.55 -19.22
C GLU A 211 -22.91 5.83 -18.04
N ASP A 212 -22.97 4.94 -17.03
CA ASP A 212 -23.68 5.07 -15.75
C ASP A 212 -22.75 4.96 -14.53
N GLY A 213 -21.44 5.14 -14.72
CA GLY A 213 -20.43 4.97 -13.66
C GLY A 213 -20.30 6.18 -12.73
N PRO A 214 -19.52 6.04 -11.64
CA PRO A 214 -19.30 7.12 -10.69
C PRO A 214 -18.56 8.28 -11.33
N GLN A 215 -19.04 9.50 -11.12
CA GLN A 215 -18.33 10.72 -11.54
C GLN A 215 -17.20 11.05 -10.57
N ALA A 216 -16.14 11.75 -11.05
CA ALA A 216 -15.04 12.17 -10.21
C ALA A 216 -15.49 13.11 -9.09
N ASN A 217 -15.36 12.67 -7.84
CA ASN A 217 -15.63 13.46 -6.67
C ASN A 217 -14.35 14.17 -6.19
N ILE A 218 -14.21 15.46 -6.51
CA ILE A 218 -13.03 16.26 -6.20
C ILE A 218 -13.33 17.20 -5.03
N ASN A 219 -12.74 16.88 -3.88
CA ASN A 219 -12.81 17.67 -2.67
C ASN A 219 -11.54 17.46 -1.82
N ARG A 220 -10.64 18.44 -1.83
CA ARG A 220 -9.28 18.39 -1.29
C ARG A 220 -8.44 17.23 -1.88
N GLY A 221 -8.59 16.99 -3.20
CA GLY A 221 -8.07 15.86 -3.95
C GLY A 221 -9.19 15.01 -4.55
N LEU A 222 -8.84 13.98 -5.34
CA LEU A 222 -9.79 13.01 -5.87
C LEU A 222 -10.18 12.02 -4.77
N ARG A 223 -11.46 11.98 -4.40
CA ARG A 223 -11.97 11.05 -3.37
C ARG A 223 -12.11 9.65 -3.93
N LEU A 224 -11.68 8.67 -3.13
CA LEU A 224 -11.86 7.25 -3.43
C LEU A 224 -12.79 6.63 -2.40
N THR A 225 -13.65 5.74 -2.87
CA THR A 225 -14.58 4.96 -2.06
C THR A 225 -14.30 3.47 -2.19
N VAL A 226 -14.75 2.67 -1.24
CA VAL A 226 -14.56 1.21 -1.26
C VAL A 226 -15.57 0.54 -2.20
N ASP A 227 -15.13 -0.53 -2.86
CA ASP A 227 -15.98 -1.41 -3.67
C ASP A 227 -16.34 -2.69 -2.91
N LEU A 228 -17.58 -2.82 -2.49
CA LEU A 228 -18.14 -4.04 -1.90
C LEU A 228 -19.19 -4.73 -2.80
N GLU A 229 -19.37 -4.25 -4.02
CA GLU A 229 -20.11 -4.95 -5.09
C GLU A 229 -19.27 -6.03 -5.76
N GLY A 230 -17.97 -5.74 -5.96
CA GLY A 230 -17.00 -6.65 -6.58
C GLY A 230 -17.17 -6.78 -8.10
N ASN A 231 -16.44 -7.71 -8.68
CA ASN A 231 -16.35 -7.93 -10.13
C ASN A 231 -16.79 -9.33 -10.52
N GLY A 232 -18.04 -9.66 -10.41
CA GLY A 232 -18.57 -10.94 -10.92
C GLY A 232 -18.08 -12.25 -10.24
N SER A 233 -16.91 -12.25 -9.58
CA SER A 233 -16.43 -13.39 -8.77
C SER A 233 -17.10 -13.48 -7.40
N GLY A 234 -17.80 -12.43 -7.00
CA GLY A 234 -18.39 -12.31 -5.66
C GLY A 234 -17.36 -12.01 -4.55
N VAL A 235 -16.06 -12.00 -4.83
CA VAL A 235 -15.03 -11.65 -3.86
C VAL A 235 -14.80 -10.14 -3.89
N VAL A 236 -14.98 -9.49 -2.73
CA VAL A 236 -14.86 -8.04 -2.56
C VAL A 236 -13.62 -7.64 -1.76
N GLY A 237 -12.95 -8.59 -1.12
CA GLY A 237 -11.75 -8.35 -0.34
C GLY A 237 -11.10 -9.64 0.15
N TYR A 238 -9.99 -9.46 0.86
CA TYR A 238 -9.29 -10.54 1.53
C TYR A 238 -8.92 -10.10 2.95
N GLN A 239 -9.09 -11.00 3.92
CA GLN A 239 -8.60 -10.86 5.28
C GLN A 239 -7.37 -11.75 5.46
N ALA A 240 -6.28 -11.20 5.98
CA ALA A 240 -5.08 -11.97 6.26
C ALA A 240 -5.31 -12.96 7.40
N LYS A 241 -4.82 -14.20 7.23
CA LYS A 241 -4.81 -15.22 8.30
C LYS A 241 -3.66 -14.99 9.26
N LYS A 242 -3.87 -15.32 10.52
CA LYS A 242 -2.82 -15.36 11.56
C LYS A 242 -2.07 -16.69 11.55
N SER A 243 -0.87 -16.69 12.08
CA SER A 243 -0.07 -17.92 12.29
C SER A 243 0.17 -18.73 11.02
N THR A 244 0.47 -18.02 9.91
CA THR A 244 0.81 -18.65 8.63
C THR A 244 2.29 -19.02 8.55
N PRO A 245 2.68 -19.91 7.63
CA PRO A 245 4.09 -20.09 7.28
C PRO A 245 4.76 -18.80 6.81
N PRO A 246 6.10 -18.68 6.86
CA PRO A 246 6.80 -17.51 6.35
C PRO A 246 6.60 -17.29 4.86
N VAL A 247 6.46 -16.01 4.47
CA VAL A 247 6.44 -15.59 3.08
C VAL A 247 7.87 -15.20 2.65
N ASP A 248 8.48 -15.99 1.78
CA ASP A 248 9.75 -15.66 1.15
C ASP A 248 9.50 -14.64 0.03
N LEU A 249 10.02 -13.43 0.21
CA LEU A 249 9.74 -12.31 -0.70
C LEU A 249 10.37 -12.49 -2.10
N SER A 250 11.31 -13.43 -2.26
CA SER A 250 11.89 -13.77 -3.56
C SER A 250 10.99 -14.63 -4.43
N LYS A 251 10.05 -15.36 -3.83
CA LYS A 251 9.16 -16.28 -4.53
C LYS A 251 7.97 -15.55 -5.10
N LEU A 252 7.86 -15.49 -6.42
CA LEU A 252 6.77 -14.84 -7.13
C LEU A 252 5.79 -15.88 -7.68
N ASP A 253 4.48 -15.57 -7.62
CA ASP A 253 3.40 -16.45 -8.11
C ASP A 253 3.49 -17.88 -7.54
N TYR A 254 3.87 -17.98 -6.27
CA TYR A 254 4.27 -19.23 -5.63
C TYR A 254 3.25 -19.73 -4.60
N TYR A 255 2.79 -18.85 -3.70
CA TYR A 255 1.98 -19.24 -2.56
C TYR A 255 0.49 -19.38 -2.92
N GLU A 256 -0.15 -20.43 -2.39
CA GLU A 256 -1.60 -20.60 -2.50
C GLU A 256 -2.30 -19.56 -1.63
N ARG A 257 -3.23 -18.79 -2.23
CA ARG A 257 -3.97 -17.73 -1.50
C ARG A 257 -4.72 -18.27 -0.30
N ALA A 258 -5.37 -19.42 -0.45
CA ALA A 258 -6.18 -20.04 0.59
C ALA A 258 -5.39 -20.41 1.87
N GLU A 259 -4.06 -20.53 1.81
CA GLU A 259 -3.23 -20.78 2.99
C GLU A 259 -3.04 -19.50 3.83
N TYR A 260 -3.05 -18.31 3.21
CA TYR A 260 -2.70 -17.04 3.84
C TYR A 260 -3.89 -16.08 3.99
N TRP A 261 -4.95 -16.25 3.22
CA TRP A 261 -6.04 -15.29 3.10
C TRP A 261 -7.41 -15.96 3.19
N ASN A 262 -8.32 -15.29 3.88
CA ASN A 262 -9.75 -15.59 3.85
C ASN A 262 -10.42 -14.64 2.84
N PRO A 263 -11.08 -15.13 1.79
CA PRO A 263 -11.85 -14.27 0.90
C PRO A 263 -13.06 -13.68 1.63
N ILE A 264 -13.34 -12.41 1.36
CA ILE A 264 -14.54 -11.72 1.81
C ILE A 264 -15.50 -11.71 0.62
N TYR A 265 -16.69 -12.28 0.83
CA TYR A 265 -17.68 -12.34 -0.22
C TYR A 265 -18.70 -11.21 -0.10
N ARG A 266 -19.16 -10.73 -1.24
CA ARG A 266 -20.31 -9.84 -1.33
C ARG A 266 -21.50 -10.42 -0.57
N ASN A 267 -22.20 -9.58 0.16
CA ASN A 267 -23.48 -9.91 0.80
C ASN A 267 -24.58 -8.96 0.33
N ASP A 268 -25.83 -9.29 0.63
CA ASP A 268 -27.01 -8.52 0.18
C ASP A 268 -27.04 -7.08 0.70
N LYS A 269 -26.35 -6.81 1.82
CA LYS A 269 -26.26 -5.47 2.41
C LYS A 269 -25.09 -4.64 1.89
N LEU A 270 -24.20 -5.24 1.09
CA LEU A 270 -22.96 -4.63 0.60
C LEU A 270 -22.14 -4.03 1.75
N GLN A 271 -21.92 -4.80 2.81
CA GLN A 271 -21.28 -4.40 4.04
C GLN A 271 -20.15 -5.35 4.41
N CYS A 272 -19.09 -4.81 5.05
CA CYS A 272 -17.99 -5.58 5.61
C CYS A 272 -17.66 -5.06 7.01
N VAL A 273 -17.48 -5.94 8.00
CA VAL A 273 -17.01 -5.57 9.33
C VAL A 273 -15.51 -5.81 9.42
N LEU A 274 -14.76 -4.75 9.69
CA LEU A 274 -13.32 -4.79 9.92
C LEU A 274 -13.06 -4.97 11.42
N MET A 275 -12.35 -6.03 11.78
CA MET A 275 -12.04 -6.34 13.19
C MET A 275 -10.71 -5.70 13.61
N PRO A 276 -10.57 -5.24 14.88
CA PRO A 276 -9.35 -4.65 15.38
C PRO A 276 -8.14 -5.56 15.24
N GLY A 277 -7.00 -4.99 14.81
CA GLY A 277 -5.76 -5.71 14.66
C GLY A 277 -5.70 -6.70 13.48
N GLU A 278 -6.78 -6.84 12.71
CA GLU A 278 -6.80 -7.64 11.48
C GLU A 278 -6.36 -6.79 10.28
N PHE A 279 -5.79 -7.46 9.29
CA PHE A 279 -5.34 -6.83 8.05
C PHE A 279 -6.21 -7.26 6.86
N TYR A 280 -6.57 -6.30 6.03
CA TYR A 280 -7.47 -6.48 4.90
C TYR A 280 -6.90 -5.90 3.62
N ILE A 281 -7.16 -6.57 2.50
CA ILE A 281 -6.95 -6.03 1.15
C ILE A 281 -8.33 -5.82 0.54
N LEU A 282 -8.62 -4.55 0.21
CA LEU A 282 -9.84 -4.12 -0.47
C LEU A 282 -9.48 -3.39 -1.77
N ALA A 283 -10.48 -2.94 -2.51
CA ALA A 283 -10.25 -2.16 -3.73
C ALA A 283 -11.10 -0.89 -3.74
N SER A 284 -10.64 0.14 -4.45
CA SER A 284 -11.44 1.34 -4.73
C SER A 284 -12.57 1.02 -5.73
N LYS A 285 -13.71 1.70 -5.56
CA LYS A 285 -14.80 1.65 -6.54
C LYS A 285 -14.38 2.34 -7.83
N GLN A 286 -13.69 3.47 -7.73
CA GLN A 286 -13.17 4.22 -8.87
C GLN A 286 -11.97 3.50 -9.51
N ARG A 287 -11.93 3.48 -10.82
CA ARG A 287 -10.77 3.11 -11.62
C ARG A 287 -10.02 4.39 -11.95
N VAL A 288 -8.94 4.64 -11.20
CA VAL A 288 -8.19 5.90 -11.26
C VAL A 288 -7.25 5.97 -12.46
N ARG A 289 -7.00 7.20 -12.93
CA ARG A 289 -6.11 7.53 -14.04
C ARG A 289 -5.13 8.61 -13.59
N VAL A 290 -3.84 8.38 -13.78
CA VAL A 290 -2.77 9.33 -13.46
C VAL A 290 -2.10 9.74 -14.79
N PRO A 291 -2.38 10.93 -15.31
CA PRO A 291 -1.78 11.42 -16.56
C PRO A 291 -0.25 11.43 -16.49
N ALA A 292 0.43 11.32 -17.65
CA ALA A 292 1.88 11.20 -17.71
C ALA A 292 2.65 12.41 -17.11
N ASP A 293 2.03 13.60 -17.08
CA ASP A 293 2.63 14.80 -16.48
C ASP A 293 2.39 14.95 -14.98
N PHE A 294 1.78 13.95 -14.35
CA PHE A 294 1.49 13.95 -12.93
C PHE A 294 1.95 12.65 -12.28
N ALA A 295 2.40 12.76 -11.05
CA ALA A 295 2.48 11.66 -10.10
C ALA A 295 1.39 11.84 -9.05
N ALA A 296 0.94 10.76 -8.43
CA ALA A 296 -0.06 10.89 -7.39
C ALA A 296 0.33 10.14 -6.11
N GLU A 297 -0.39 10.43 -5.02
CA GLU A 297 -0.21 9.83 -3.71
C GLU A 297 -1.57 9.64 -3.05
N LEU A 298 -1.82 8.43 -2.58
CA LEU A 298 -3.02 8.13 -1.80
C LEU A 298 -2.79 8.60 -0.35
N LEU A 299 -3.60 9.54 0.10
CA LEU A 299 -3.64 9.97 1.50
C LEU A 299 -4.84 9.31 2.20
N PRO A 300 -4.63 8.73 3.38
CA PRO A 300 -5.72 8.15 4.15
C PRO A 300 -6.74 9.21 4.56
N TYR A 301 -7.94 8.77 4.89
CA TYR A 301 -8.98 9.61 5.48
C TYR A 301 -8.45 10.33 6.73
N ASP A 302 -8.90 11.57 6.93
CA ASP A 302 -8.41 12.46 7.99
C ASP A 302 -8.55 11.80 9.39
N LEU A 303 -7.44 11.72 10.11
CA LEU A 303 -7.28 11.03 11.39
C LEU A 303 -8.21 11.54 12.52
N ALA A 304 -8.87 12.69 12.32
CA ALA A 304 -9.71 13.32 13.34
C ALA A 304 -11.11 12.68 13.49
N SER A 305 -11.54 11.83 12.55
CA SER A 305 -12.94 11.40 12.49
C SER A 305 -13.16 9.88 12.58
N GLN A 306 -12.17 9.04 12.31
CA GLN A 306 -12.33 7.58 12.42
C GLN A 306 -11.01 6.87 12.70
N GLU A 307 -11.04 5.80 13.50
CA GLU A 307 -9.90 4.92 13.82
C GLU A 307 -9.53 3.95 12.67
N PHE A 308 -10.11 4.16 11.51
CA PHE A 308 -9.87 3.40 10.30
C PHE A 308 -8.69 4.01 9.53
N ARG A 309 -7.69 3.20 9.21
CA ARG A 309 -6.54 3.62 8.42
C ARG A 309 -6.40 2.74 7.19
N VAL A 310 -6.37 3.39 6.02
CA VAL A 310 -5.63 2.85 4.87
C VAL A 310 -4.16 2.99 5.25
N HIS A 311 -3.49 1.89 5.58
CA HIS A 311 -2.23 1.90 6.29
C HIS A 311 -1.02 2.33 5.46
N TYR A 312 -1.05 2.05 4.16
CA TYR A 312 0.09 2.28 3.30
C TYR A 312 -0.31 3.29 2.23
N ALA A 313 -0.03 4.58 2.49
CA ALA A 313 -0.12 5.61 1.47
C ALA A 313 0.81 5.21 0.31
N GLY A 314 0.24 4.89 -0.85
CA GLY A 314 0.99 4.43 -2.02
C GLY A 314 1.33 5.57 -2.95
N PHE A 315 2.51 5.52 -3.57
CA PHE A 315 2.80 6.31 -4.75
C PHE A 315 2.11 5.71 -5.97
N PHE A 316 1.51 6.57 -6.75
CA PHE A 316 0.98 6.27 -8.06
C PHE A 316 1.86 6.98 -9.09
N ASP A 317 2.51 6.20 -9.91
CA ASP A 317 3.41 6.74 -10.92
C ASP A 317 2.66 7.31 -12.12
N PRO A 318 3.27 8.24 -12.86
CA PRO A 318 2.80 8.70 -14.16
C PRO A 318 2.43 7.53 -15.07
N GLY A 319 1.23 7.54 -15.65
CA GLY A 319 0.69 6.48 -16.49
C GLY A 319 -0.10 5.38 -15.78
N PHE A 320 -0.17 5.39 -14.45
CA PHE A 320 -1.01 4.41 -13.73
C PHE A 320 -2.49 4.55 -14.11
N GLY A 321 -3.09 3.47 -14.62
CA GLY A 321 -4.46 3.47 -15.13
C GLY A 321 -4.71 4.40 -16.31
N TYR A 322 -3.65 4.99 -16.89
CA TYR A 322 -3.71 5.97 -17.96
C TYR A 322 -2.95 5.53 -19.22
N GLY A 323 -1.75 4.96 -19.04
CA GLY A 323 -0.81 4.73 -20.14
C GLY A 323 0.00 5.96 -20.50
N LEU A 324 0.49 6.04 -21.74
CA LEU A 324 1.26 7.19 -22.21
C LEU A 324 0.37 8.30 -22.76
N HIS A 325 -0.73 7.93 -23.42
CA HIS A 325 -1.61 8.86 -24.17
C HIS A 325 -3.09 8.72 -23.77
N GLY A 326 -3.39 8.14 -22.61
CA GLY A 326 -4.75 7.94 -22.13
C GLY A 326 -5.44 6.69 -22.69
N GLU A 327 -4.67 5.75 -23.25
CA GLU A 327 -5.16 4.51 -23.85
C GLU A 327 -5.70 3.49 -22.84
N ILE A 328 -5.40 3.67 -21.53
CA ILE A 328 -5.90 2.80 -20.48
C ILE A 328 -7.12 3.44 -19.82
N PRO A 329 -8.26 2.72 -19.72
CA PRO A 329 -9.51 3.31 -19.24
C PRO A 329 -9.54 3.59 -17.74
N GLY A 330 -8.60 3.05 -16.98
CA GLY A 330 -8.49 3.20 -15.52
C GLY A 330 -8.07 1.92 -14.83
N THR A 331 -7.54 2.06 -13.61
CA THR A 331 -7.10 0.94 -12.78
C THR A 331 -7.56 1.15 -11.34
N ARG A 332 -8.17 0.12 -10.71
CA ARG A 332 -8.57 0.20 -9.30
C ARG A 332 -7.35 0.36 -8.40
N ALA A 333 -7.44 1.25 -7.43
CA ALA A 333 -6.48 1.32 -6.34
C ALA A 333 -6.75 0.17 -5.37
N VAL A 334 -5.71 -0.57 -5.00
CA VAL A 334 -5.80 -1.55 -3.92
C VAL A 334 -5.55 -0.84 -2.61
N LEU A 335 -6.38 -1.14 -1.62
CA LEU A 335 -6.40 -0.52 -0.30
C LEU A 335 -5.90 -1.53 0.72
N GLU A 336 -4.81 -1.20 1.39
CA GLU A 336 -4.29 -1.94 2.53
C GLU A 336 -4.88 -1.36 3.81
N VAL A 337 -5.71 -2.14 4.51
CA VAL A 337 -6.61 -1.63 5.53
C VAL A 337 -6.44 -2.35 6.85
N ARG A 338 -6.43 -1.58 7.95
CA ARG A 338 -6.42 -2.12 9.30
C ARG A 338 -7.31 -1.27 10.21
N ALA A 339 -8.25 -1.90 10.93
CA ALA A 339 -8.96 -1.26 12.02
C ALA A 339 -8.07 -1.27 13.29
N SER A 340 -8.03 -0.16 14.05
CA SER A 340 -7.08 -0.02 15.15
C SER A 340 -7.61 -0.54 16.49
N GLN A 341 -8.72 -0.01 16.99
CA GLN A 341 -9.15 -0.27 18.38
C GLN A 341 -10.56 -0.88 18.48
N MET A 342 -11.46 -0.58 17.54
CA MET A 342 -12.83 -1.08 17.56
C MET A 342 -13.23 -1.70 16.22
N PRO A 343 -14.22 -2.61 16.18
CA PRO A 343 -14.81 -3.07 14.93
C PRO A 343 -15.43 -1.89 14.17
N ILE A 344 -15.20 -1.86 12.86
CA ILE A 344 -15.72 -0.81 11.96
C ILE A 344 -16.60 -1.47 10.91
N LEU A 345 -17.85 -1.02 10.79
CA LEU A 345 -18.71 -1.39 9.68
C LEU A 345 -18.35 -0.50 8.49
N LEU A 346 -18.01 -1.14 7.37
CA LEU A 346 -17.81 -0.50 6.07
C LEU A 346 -18.98 -0.80 5.17
N GLU A 347 -19.49 0.20 4.49
CA GLU A 347 -20.55 0.08 3.49
C GLU A 347 -20.01 0.36 2.09
N ASP A 348 -20.65 -0.19 1.07
CA ASP A 348 -20.28 0.09 -0.32
C ASP A 348 -20.34 1.60 -0.61
N ASP A 349 -19.42 2.08 -1.45
CA ASP A 349 -19.25 3.50 -1.77
C ASP A 349 -18.86 4.41 -0.58
N GLU A 350 -18.46 3.83 0.56
CA GLU A 350 -17.97 4.61 1.69
C GLU A 350 -16.59 5.20 1.40
N PHE A 351 -16.38 6.46 1.81
CA PHE A 351 -15.15 7.20 1.56
C PHE A 351 -13.96 6.65 2.37
N VAL A 352 -12.87 6.29 1.69
CA VAL A 352 -11.69 5.66 2.31
C VAL A 352 -10.39 6.44 2.18
N GLY A 353 -10.29 7.36 1.24
CA GLY A 353 -9.07 8.14 1.04
C GLY A 353 -9.13 9.11 -0.13
N ARG A 354 -8.05 9.87 -0.31
CA ARG A 354 -7.91 10.85 -1.38
C ARG A 354 -6.65 10.58 -2.18
N LEU A 355 -6.75 10.74 -3.49
CA LEU A 355 -5.59 10.77 -4.37
C LEU A 355 -5.22 12.21 -4.66
N ASN A 356 -4.04 12.62 -4.20
CA ASN A 356 -3.46 13.92 -4.50
C ASN A 356 -2.51 13.82 -5.68
N TYR A 357 -2.63 14.76 -6.62
CA TYR A 357 -1.82 14.81 -7.83
C TYR A 357 -0.73 15.87 -7.70
N TYR A 358 0.49 15.54 -8.08
CA TYR A 358 1.66 16.40 -8.05
C TYR A 358 2.23 16.53 -9.46
N LYS A 359 2.50 17.76 -9.89
CA LYS A 359 3.08 18.01 -11.22
C LYS A 359 4.48 17.41 -11.30
N MET A 360 4.79 16.77 -12.42
CA MET A 360 6.13 16.37 -12.78
C MET A 360 6.97 17.58 -13.19
N ALA A 361 8.27 17.56 -12.92
CA ALA A 361 9.24 18.58 -13.36
C ALA A 361 9.42 18.54 -14.90
N ALA A 362 9.29 17.35 -15.47
CA ALA A 362 9.16 17.09 -16.91
C ALA A 362 8.42 15.77 -17.10
N THR A 363 7.83 15.55 -18.27
CA THR A 363 7.20 14.26 -18.62
C THR A 363 8.26 13.14 -18.57
N PRO A 364 8.04 12.03 -17.87
CA PRO A 364 8.99 10.93 -17.81
C PRO A 364 9.13 10.24 -19.17
N ASP A 365 10.34 9.73 -19.43
CA ASP A 365 10.63 8.93 -20.66
C ASP A 365 10.09 7.49 -20.56
N ILE A 366 9.68 7.07 -19.38
CA ILE A 366 9.00 5.81 -19.13
C ILE A 366 7.75 6.09 -18.27
N VAL A 367 6.65 5.39 -18.54
CA VAL A 367 5.42 5.47 -17.77
C VAL A 367 5.06 4.11 -17.18
N TYR A 368 4.22 4.12 -16.17
CA TYR A 368 3.76 2.91 -15.50
C TYR A 368 3.05 1.98 -16.49
N GLY A 369 3.42 0.70 -16.51
CA GLY A 369 2.85 -0.28 -17.44
C GLY A 369 3.55 -0.40 -18.79
N GLY A 370 4.52 0.46 -19.06
CA GLY A 370 5.31 0.43 -20.29
C GLY A 370 6.39 -0.68 -20.28
N ARG A 371 7.64 -0.35 -20.65
CA ARG A 371 8.77 -1.30 -20.73
C ARG A 371 9.17 -1.93 -19.39
N ILE A 372 8.82 -1.30 -18.27
CA ILE A 372 9.05 -1.83 -16.94
C ILE A 372 7.85 -2.71 -16.62
N GLY A 373 8.06 -4.02 -16.47
CA GLY A 373 7.01 -4.97 -16.12
C GLY A 373 6.28 -4.57 -14.84
N SER A 374 5.24 -3.73 -14.97
CA SER A 374 4.43 -3.29 -13.84
C SER A 374 3.55 -4.46 -13.41
N SER A 375 3.65 -4.83 -12.14
CA SER A 375 2.93 -5.98 -11.59
C SER A 375 1.42 -5.73 -11.51
N TYR A 376 0.94 -4.49 -11.66
CA TYR A 376 -0.40 -4.08 -11.21
C TYR A 376 -1.18 -3.17 -12.18
N GLN A 377 -0.76 -3.03 -13.44
CA GLN A 377 -1.54 -2.30 -14.45
C GLN A 377 -2.79 -3.11 -14.85
N GLN A 378 -3.94 -2.45 -15.00
CA GLN A 378 -5.23 -3.06 -15.34
C GLN A 378 -5.70 -4.17 -14.38
N GLN A 379 -5.22 -4.17 -13.12
CA GLN A 379 -5.67 -5.12 -12.12
C GLN A 379 -7.02 -4.70 -11.50
N GLY A 380 -7.79 -5.70 -11.06
CA GLY A 380 -8.86 -5.52 -10.09
C GLY A 380 -8.35 -5.63 -8.65
N LEU A 381 -9.13 -6.27 -7.77
CA LEU A 381 -8.68 -6.68 -6.45
C LEU A 381 -7.52 -7.69 -6.58
N ALA A 382 -6.33 -7.33 -6.12
CA ALA A 382 -5.15 -8.18 -6.27
C ALA A 382 -4.29 -8.20 -5.00
N LEU A 383 -3.89 -9.39 -4.58
CA LEU A 383 -2.92 -9.63 -3.52
C LEU A 383 -1.49 -9.29 -3.99
N SER A 384 -0.52 -9.39 -3.09
CA SER A 384 0.89 -9.22 -3.42
C SER A 384 1.35 -10.28 -4.43
N LYS A 385 2.34 -9.92 -5.26
CA LYS A 385 2.85 -10.74 -6.37
C LYS A 385 3.44 -12.10 -5.95
N GLN A 386 3.63 -12.36 -4.67
CA GLN A 386 4.07 -13.65 -4.13
C GLN A 386 2.97 -14.71 -4.20
N PHE A 387 1.70 -14.28 -4.20
CA PHE A 387 0.55 -15.18 -4.27
C PHE A 387 0.14 -15.47 -5.71
N LYS A 388 -0.28 -16.69 -5.97
CA LYS A 388 -0.78 -17.12 -7.28
C LYS A 388 -1.96 -16.26 -7.73
N ARG A 389 -1.94 -15.86 -8.99
CA ARG A 389 -3.04 -15.09 -9.59
C ARG A 389 -4.27 -15.98 -9.79
N GLU A 390 -5.47 -15.40 -9.71
CA GLU A 390 -6.66 -16.08 -10.21
C GLU A 390 -6.49 -16.33 -11.71
N GLN A 391 -6.60 -17.58 -12.11
CA GLN A 391 -6.82 -17.85 -13.53
C GLN A 391 -8.17 -17.17 -13.86
N GLN A 392 -8.14 -16.14 -14.69
CA GLN A 392 -9.36 -15.66 -15.31
C GLN A 392 -9.91 -16.87 -16.06
N ILE A 393 -11.00 -17.43 -15.56
CA ILE A 393 -11.81 -18.36 -16.34
C ILE A 393 -12.27 -17.49 -17.52
N ALA A 394 -11.62 -17.67 -18.66
CA ALA A 394 -12.06 -17.07 -19.88
C ALA A 394 -13.51 -17.51 -20.04
N SER A 395 -14.44 -16.58 -19.90
CA SER A 395 -15.83 -16.78 -20.28
C SER A 395 -15.78 -17.17 -21.77
N ALA A 396 -15.95 -18.46 -22.03
CA ALA A 396 -16.08 -18.95 -23.39
C ALA A 396 -17.22 -18.16 -24.05
N PRO A 397 -17.01 -17.53 -25.21
CA PRO A 397 -18.09 -16.89 -25.93
C PRO A 397 -18.99 -18.00 -26.51
N GLY A 398 -20.23 -18.09 -26.04
CA GLY A 398 -21.25 -18.88 -26.68
C GLY A 398 -21.62 -20.20 -25.98
N THR A 399 -22.64 -20.16 -25.19
CA THR A 399 -23.75 -21.14 -25.20
C THR A 399 -24.94 -20.60 -24.39
N ALA A 400 -25.51 -19.53 -24.89
CA ALA A 400 -26.85 -19.08 -24.45
C ALA A 400 -27.94 -19.60 -25.40
N MET A 401 -27.77 -20.78 -26.02
CA MET A 401 -28.74 -21.29 -27.00
C MET A 401 -29.06 -22.77 -26.91
N ASP A 402 -28.84 -23.42 -25.75
CA ASP A 402 -29.23 -24.87 -25.62
C ASP A 402 -29.97 -25.25 -24.34
N LEU A 403 -30.48 -24.27 -23.57
CA LEU A 403 -31.32 -24.59 -22.39
C LEU A 403 -32.82 -24.52 -22.63
N LYS A 404 -33.28 -24.18 -23.85
CA LYS A 404 -34.71 -24.23 -24.22
C LYS A 404 -35.15 -25.47 -24.98
N ALA A 405 -34.24 -26.37 -25.37
CA ALA A 405 -34.55 -27.58 -26.12
C ALA A 405 -34.67 -28.85 -25.25
N LYS A 406 -34.25 -28.83 -23.99
CA LYS A 406 -34.35 -30.02 -23.11
C LYS A 406 -35.61 -30.09 -22.23
N ASP A 407 -36.34 -28.98 -22.08
CA ASP A 407 -37.57 -28.96 -21.31
C ASP A 407 -38.83 -29.36 -22.15
N ALA A 408 -38.67 -29.58 -23.45
CA ALA A 408 -39.76 -30.02 -24.35
C ALA A 408 -39.80 -31.53 -24.61
N GLU A 409 -38.78 -32.30 -24.25
CA GLU A 409 -38.75 -33.78 -24.44
C GLU A 409 -39.08 -34.59 -23.18
N ALA A 410 -39.21 -33.97 -21.99
CA ALA A 410 -39.57 -34.65 -20.75
C ALA A 410 -41.08 -34.69 -20.43
N ALA A 411 -41.92 -34.11 -21.28
CA ALA A 411 -43.38 -34.01 -21.05
C ALA A 411 -44.23 -35.01 -21.84
N GLY A 412 -43.64 -36.06 -22.42
CA GLY A 412 -44.35 -36.96 -23.28
C GLY A 412 -44.07 -38.45 -23.04
N SER A 413 -44.16 -38.96 -21.81
CA SER A 413 -44.25 -40.42 -21.61
C SER A 413 -44.43 -40.75 -20.13
N SER A 414 -45.62 -40.90 -19.67
CA SER A 414 -46.12 -42.05 -18.85
C SER A 414 -47.57 -41.83 -18.40
N ARG A 415 -48.41 -42.50 -19.08
CA ARG A 415 -49.74 -42.91 -18.55
C ARG A 415 -49.60 -44.31 -18.04
N SER A 416 -50.29 -44.56 -16.90
CA SER A 416 -50.86 -45.83 -16.40
C SER A 416 -50.02 -46.65 -15.40
N ALA A 417 -50.70 -46.86 -14.33
CA ALA A 417 -50.78 -47.93 -13.32
C ALA A 417 -50.28 -47.38 -11.95
N GLY A 418 -51.00 -47.34 -10.86
CA GLY A 418 -52.16 -48.07 -10.40
C GLY A 418 -51.97 -48.17 -8.87
N ILE A 419 -52.85 -47.54 -8.13
CA ILE A 419 -53.48 -47.91 -6.86
C ILE A 419 -52.71 -48.75 -5.82
N ALA A 420 -52.70 -48.22 -4.62
CA ALA A 420 -52.89 -48.81 -3.26
C ALA A 420 -51.78 -48.42 -2.31
N GLY A 421 -52.11 -47.69 -1.28
CA GLY A 421 -52.38 -48.13 0.03
C GLY A 421 -51.58 -47.46 1.10
N MET A 422 -52.36 -46.93 2.00
CA MET A 422 -52.19 -46.84 3.45
C MET A 422 -51.48 -45.63 4.06
N ALA A 423 -52.32 -44.96 4.83
CA ALA A 423 -52.13 -43.94 5.84
C ALA A 423 -51.40 -44.46 7.10
N GLU A 424 -51.13 -43.52 7.97
CA GLU A 424 -50.62 -43.55 9.36
C GLU A 424 -49.19 -42.99 9.43
N SER A 425 -48.81 -42.03 10.28
CA SER A 425 -49.49 -41.32 11.37
C SER A 425 -48.64 -40.09 11.70
N GLU A 426 -49.29 -38.94 11.82
CA GLU A 426 -48.77 -37.80 12.57
C GLU A 426 -48.78 -38.18 14.07
N GLU A 427 -47.73 -37.85 14.76
CA GLU A 427 -47.57 -37.62 16.20
C GLU A 427 -46.22 -38.15 16.65
N ASP A 428 -45.26 -37.22 16.91
CA ASP A 428 -44.22 -37.26 17.92
C ASP A 428 -43.01 -36.43 17.49
N ASP A 429 -43.08 -35.12 17.70
CA ASP A 429 -41.86 -34.28 17.97
C ASP A 429 -42.20 -32.94 18.62
N GLU A 430 -43.10 -32.93 19.59
CA GLU A 430 -43.30 -31.77 20.50
C GLU A 430 -42.88 -32.08 21.94
N ARG A 431 -41.69 -32.59 22.15
CA ARG A 431 -41.11 -32.70 23.51
C ARG A 431 -39.61 -32.69 23.56
N ARG A 432 -38.96 -31.56 23.16
CA ARG A 432 -37.53 -31.31 23.54
C ARG A 432 -37.12 -29.86 23.51
N VAL A 433 -37.94 -28.91 23.92
CA VAL A 433 -37.52 -27.52 24.23
C VAL A 433 -38.23 -27.04 25.47
N ARG A 434 -37.89 -27.59 26.62
CA ARG A 434 -38.09 -26.96 27.94
C ARG A 434 -37.11 -27.57 28.92
N GLY A 435 -35.95 -26.87 29.16
CA GLY A 435 -35.03 -27.29 30.20
C GLY A 435 -33.63 -26.73 30.08
N ALA A 436 -33.46 -25.43 29.97
CA ALA A 436 -32.17 -24.78 30.30
C ALA A 436 -32.39 -23.28 30.56
N GLY A 437 -33.08 -22.98 31.59
CA GLY A 437 -33.26 -21.62 32.07
C GLY A 437 -33.36 -21.67 33.60
N PHE A 438 -32.22 -21.79 34.29
CA PHE A 438 -32.10 -21.46 35.71
C PHE A 438 -30.65 -21.77 36.14
N ALA A 439 -29.71 -20.83 35.95
CA ALA A 439 -28.47 -20.71 36.73
C ALA A 439 -27.68 -19.48 36.29
N GLN A 440 -28.22 -18.29 36.48
CA GLN A 440 -27.39 -17.09 36.41
C GLN A 440 -28.02 -15.98 37.25
N LYS A 441 -27.97 -16.21 38.58
CA LYS A 441 -28.22 -15.19 39.61
C LYS A 441 -27.58 -15.63 40.89
N ARG A 442 -26.30 -15.24 41.08
CA ARG A 442 -25.60 -15.08 42.38
C ARG A 442 -24.09 -14.97 42.13
N ALA A 443 -23.59 -13.82 41.84
CA ALA A 443 -22.20 -13.38 42.07
C ALA A 443 -22.11 -11.85 41.88
N GLU A 444 -22.97 -11.10 42.53
CA GLU A 444 -22.79 -9.67 42.76
C GLU A 444 -23.06 -9.46 44.24
N GLU A 445 -22.01 -9.47 45.01
CA GLU A 445 -21.92 -8.86 46.35
C GLU A 445 -20.57 -9.31 46.94
N GLY A 446 -19.60 -8.40 47.00
CA GLY A 446 -18.38 -8.62 47.77
C GLY A 446 -17.10 -8.03 47.16
N VAL A 447 -17.06 -6.76 46.87
CA VAL A 447 -15.79 -5.99 46.82
C VAL A 447 -15.95 -4.78 47.71
N THR A 448 -15.41 -4.93 48.93
CA THR A 448 -15.37 -3.95 49.99
C THR A 448 -14.29 -2.88 49.74
N ALA A 449 -14.65 -1.66 50.01
CA ALA A 449 -13.95 -0.50 50.57
C ALA A 449 -12.43 -0.64 50.89
N LYS A 450 -11.55 -0.79 49.91
CA LYS A 450 -10.10 -0.65 50.11
C LYS A 450 -9.33 -0.01 48.96
N GLU A 451 -10.01 0.40 47.87
CA GLU A 451 -9.38 1.03 46.68
C GLU A 451 -9.80 2.50 46.49
N ARG A 452 -10.21 3.21 47.51
CA ARG A 452 -10.56 4.65 47.43
C ARG A 452 -9.52 5.63 47.99
N ASP A 453 -8.37 5.17 48.46
CA ASP A 453 -7.38 6.05 49.12
C ASP A 453 -6.05 6.24 48.38
N GLU A 454 -5.87 5.71 47.18
CA GLU A 454 -4.63 5.92 46.42
C GLU A 454 -4.73 6.87 45.21
N GLN A 455 -5.87 7.51 44.97
CA GLN A 455 -6.03 8.52 43.85
C GLN A 455 -6.03 9.99 44.28
N ALA A 456 -5.62 10.33 45.49
CA ALA A 456 -5.67 11.72 46.02
C ALA A 456 -4.30 12.41 46.16
N HIS A 457 -3.21 11.93 45.55
CA HIS A 457 -1.88 12.52 45.79
C HIS A 457 -1.09 12.89 44.51
N TRP A 458 -1.76 13.32 43.43
CA TRP A 458 -1.08 13.97 42.29
C TRP A 458 -1.86 15.21 41.81
N ARG A 459 -1.96 16.22 42.67
CA ARG A 459 -2.21 17.60 42.24
C ARG A 459 -1.43 18.54 43.15
N MET A 460 -0.70 19.45 42.50
CA MET A 460 0.00 20.64 42.98
C MET A 460 1.47 20.51 43.34
N SER A 461 2.32 20.95 42.40
CA SER A 461 3.24 22.07 42.65
C SER A 461 3.73 22.66 41.33
N PRO A 462 3.76 24.00 41.18
CA PRO A 462 4.24 24.72 40.00
C PRO A 462 5.71 25.07 40.15
N GLY A 463 6.40 25.11 39.02
CA GLY A 463 7.78 25.58 38.85
C GLY A 463 8.11 25.64 37.39
#